data_cb2cd915799919fac64e093946089cc8
#
_entry.id   cb2cd915799919fac64e093946089cc8
#
_cell.length_a   1.000
_cell.length_b   1.000
_cell.length_c   1.000
_cell.angle_alpha   90.00
_cell.angle_beta   90.00
_cell.angle_gamma   90.00
#
_symmetry.space_group_name_H-M   'P 1'
#
loop_
_entity.id
_entity.type
_entity.pdbx_description
1 polymer ?
#
loop_
_entity_poly.entity_id
_entity_poly.type
_entity_poly.pdbx_seq_one_letter_code
_entity_poly.pdbx_strand_id
1 'polypeptide(L)' 'MKKTILKDDHGKFLEVDLNVFLDHLNEFHKTGTSTHTLNGCSFTVDDEFRKKIKKISENK' A
#
# COMPACT_ATOMS: atom_id res chain seq x y z
N MET A 1 -0.25 2.54 16.60
CA MET A 1 -0.03 2.65 15.16
C MET A 1 0.57 1.36 14.62
N LYS A 2 0.13 0.95 13.46
CA LYS A 2 0.59 -0.29 12.88
C LYS A 2 1.46 0.02 11.65
N LYS A 3 2.72 -0.33 11.73
CA LYS A 3 3.65 -0.11 10.62
C LYS A 3 4.04 -1.42 9.97
N THR A 4 4.30 -1.38 8.68
CA THR A 4 4.73 -2.55 7.93
C THR A 4 5.76 -2.13 6.90
N ILE A 5 6.53 -3.11 6.44
CA ILE A 5 7.50 -2.89 5.38
C ILE A 5 6.89 -3.38 4.07
N LEU A 6 6.85 -2.51 3.08
CA LEU A 6 6.34 -2.86 1.76
C LEU A 6 7.46 -2.79 0.74
N LYS A 7 7.41 -3.70 -0.23
CA LYS A 7 8.34 -3.71 -1.34
C LYS A 7 7.68 -2.99 -2.51
N ASP A 8 8.36 -2.01 -3.08
CA ASP A 8 7.82 -1.26 -4.20
C ASP A 8 8.04 -2.00 -5.53
N ASP A 9 7.62 -1.37 -6.63
CA ASP A 9 7.72 -1.97 -7.96
C ASP A 9 9.17 -2.16 -8.41
N HIS A 10 10.09 -1.44 -7.80
CA HIS A 10 11.52 -1.50 -8.15
C HIS A 10 12.32 -2.38 -7.19
N GLY A 11 11.67 -3.04 -6.27
CA GLY A 11 12.34 -3.90 -5.30
C GLY A 11 12.87 -3.19 -4.07
N LYS A 12 12.54 -1.93 -3.87
CA LYS A 12 12.94 -1.18 -2.69
C LYS A 12 11.96 -1.42 -1.56
N PHE A 13 12.45 -1.37 -0.33
CA PHE A 13 11.61 -1.53 0.85
C PHE A 13 11.30 -0.19 1.48
N LEU A 14 10.06 -0.03 1.93
CA LEU A 14 9.61 1.21 2.57
C LEU A 14 8.73 0.87 3.76
N GLU A 15 9.04 1.49 4.91
CA GLU A 15 8.20 1.36 6.08
C GLU A 15 7.04 2.36 5.99
N VAL A 16 5.82 1.88 6.13
CA VAL A 16 4.63 2.72 6.05
C VAL A 16 3.73 2.48 7.26
N ASP A 17 2.96 3.51 7.62
CA ASP A 17 1.90 3.37 8.62
C ASP A 17 0.71 2.74 7.89
N LEU A 18 0.36 1.52 8.28
CA LEU A 18 -0.63 0.74 7.55
C LEU A 18 -2.01 1.40 7.57
N ASN A 19 -2.40 2.00 8.69
CA ASN A 19 -3.70 2.65 8.78
C ASN A 19 -3.79 3.86 7.85
N VAL A 20 -2.75 4.68 7.85
CA VAL A 20 -2.69 5.85 6.98
C VAL A 20 -2.69 5.42 5.51
N PHE A 21 -1.91 4.39 5.21
CA PHE A 21 -1.81 3.90 3.84
C PHE A 21 -3.14 3.34 3.35
N LEU A 22 -3.84 2.56 4.18
CA LEU A 22 -5.15 2.03 3.84
C LEU A 22 -6.17 3.13 3.62
N ASP A 23 -6.17 4.16 4.48
CA ASP A 23 -7.08 5.30 4.31
C ASP A 23 -6.83 5.98 2.97
N HIS A 24 -5.57 6.15 2.61
CA HIS A 24 -5.21 6.75 1.34
C HIS A 24 -5.72 5.90 0.17
N LEU A 25 -5.52 4.58 0.23
CA LEU A 25 -5.99 3.68 -0.81
C LEU A 25 -7.51 3.71 -0.94
N ASN A 26 -8.22 3.71 0.19
CA ASN A 26 -9.67 3.73 0.19
C ASN A 26 -10.23 5.03 -0.36
N GLU A 27 -9.53 6.13 -0.18
CA GLU A 27 -9.99 7.43 -0.63
C GLU A 27 -9.64 7.72 -2.08
N PHE A 28 -8.40 7.39 -2.49
CA PHE A 28 -7.89 7.81 -3.79
C PHE A 28 -7.66 6.66 -4.76
N HIS A 29 -7.51 5.44 -4.28
CA HIS A 29 -7.14 4.29 -5.11
C HIS A 29 -8.01 3.08 -4.83
N LYS A 30 -9.30 3.29 -4.58
CA LYS A 30 -10.17 2.18 -4.19
C LYS A 30 -10.64 1.32 -5.35
N THR A 31 -10.54 1.82 -6.58
CA THR A 31 -10.94 1.07 -7.77
C THR A 31 -9.94 1.26 -8.89
N GLY A 32 -9.90 0.29 -9.79
CA GLY A 32 -9.04 0.36 -10.96
C GLY A 32 -7.57 0.17 -10.61
N THR A 33 -6.72 0.49 -11.56
CA THR A 33 -5.27 0.39 -11.40
C THR A 33 -4.66 1.78 -11.45
N SER A 34 -3.83 2.10 -10.49
CA SER A 34 -3.13 3.39 -10.48
C SER A 34 -1.75 3.21 -9.86
N THR A 35 -0.91 4.23 -10.02
CA THR A 35 0.43 4.22 -9.45
C THR A 35 0.49 5.23 -8.31
N HIS A 36 0.97 4.77 -7.18
CA HIS A 36 1.18 5.62 -6.01
C HIS A 36 2.67 5.75 -5.74
N THR A 37 3.16 6.97 -5.68
CA THR A 37 4.58 7.24 -5.41
C THR A 37 4.71 7.83 -4.02
N LEU A 38 5.59 7.25 -3.22
CA LEU A 38 5.81 7.68 -1.84
C LEU A 38 7.28 7.54 -1.50
N ASN A 39 7.92 8.65 -1.11
CA ASN A 39 9.32 8.68 -0.70
C ASN A 39 10.27 8.03 -1.71
N GLY A 40 10.03 8.27 -2.99
CA GLY A 40 10.87 7.73 -4.06
C GLY A 40 10.55 6.29 -4.42
N CYS A 41 9.56 5.67 -3.77
CA CYS A 41 9.12 4.32 -4.09
C CYS A 41 7.80 4.38 -4.85
N SER A 42 7.68 3.55 -5.88
CA SER A 42 6.48 3.50 -6.72
C SER A 42 5.73 2.21 -6.49
N PHE A 43 4.44 2.30 -6.27
CA PHE A 43 3.59 1.14 -6.05
C PHE A 43 2.48 1.12 -7.08
N THR A 44 2.34 0.00 -7.79
CA THR A 44 1.18 -0.22 -8.65
C THR A 44 0.04 -0.72 -7.78
N VAL A 45 -1.02 0.07 -7.69
CA VAL A 45 -2.17 -0.24 -6.85
C VAL A 45 -3.28 -0.80 -7.72
N ASP A 46 -3.60 -2.07 -7.54
CA ASP A 46 -4.68 -2.74 -8.24
C ASP A 46 -5.47 -3.57 -7.23
N ASP A 47 -6.40 -4.40 -7.71
CA ASP A 47 -7.23 -5.20 -6.82
C ASP A 47 -6.41 -6.15 -5.96
N GLU A 48 -5.40 -6.78 -6.55
CA GLU A 48 -4.55 -7.71 -5.80
C GLU A 48 -3.75 -6.99 -4.73
N PHE A 49 -3.23 -5.83 -5.06
CA PHE A 49 -2.46 -5.03 -4.11
C PHE A 49 -3.34 -4.61 -2.94
N ARG A 50 -4.55 -4.14 -3.22
CA ARG A 50 -5.49 -3.74 -2.18
C ARG A 50 -5.85 -4.91 -1.26
N LYS A 51 -6.07 -6.09 -1.84
CA LYS A 51 -6.36 -7.29 -1.05
C LYS A 51 -5.18 -7.67 -0.18
N LYS A 52 -3.97 -7.57 -0.72
CA LYS A 52 -2.75 -7.88 0.02
C LYS A 52 -2.60 -6.96 1.23
N ILE A 53 -2.78 -5.67 1.03
CA ILE A 53 -2.65 -4.69 2.12
C ILE A 53 -3.73 -4.91 3.17
N LYS A 54 -4.96 -5.16 2.73
CA LYS A 54 -6.06 -5.43 3.65
C LYS A 54 -5.78 -6.68 4.49
N LYS A 55 -5.23 -7.71 3.88
CA LYS A 55 -4.92 -8.95 4.59
C LYS A 55 -3.83 -8.72 5.64
N ILE A 56 -2.81 -7.93 5.31
CA ILE A 56 -1.78 -7.58 6.28
C ILE A 56 -2.38 -6.82 7.45
N SER A 57 -3.32 -5.93 7.16
CA SER A 57 -4.00 -5.16 8.20
C SER A 57 -4.83 -6.04 9.13
N GLU A 58 -5.44 -7.10 8.60
CA GLU A 58 -6.26 -8.01 9.37
C GLU A 58 -5.44 -9.01 10.16
N ASN A 59 -4.28 -9.38 9.65
CA ASN A 59 -3.38 -10.32 10.34
C ASN A 59 -2.44 -9.53 11.25
N LYS A 60 -2.56 -9.75 12.51
CA LYS A 60 -1.72 -9.03 13.49
C LYS A 60 -0.46 -9.83 13.82
#